data_9d2d76cba94a24f1099404de2a7bb01e
#
_entry.id   9d2d76cba94a24f1099404de2a7bb01e
#
_cell.length_a   1.000
_cell.length_b   1.000
_cell.length_c   1.000
_cell.angle_alpha   90.00
_cell.angle_beta   90.00
_cell.angle_gamma   90.00
#
_symmetry.space_group_name_H-M   'P 1'
#
loop_
_entity.id
_entity.type
_entity.pdbx_description
1 polymer ?
#
loop_
_entity_poly.entity_id
_entity_poly.type
_entity_poly.pdbx_seq_one_letter_code
_entity_poly.pdbx_strand_id
1 'polypeptide(L)'
;MTKNNAEKTIQTKPGNKPGAKPPMQKAAPGTTKRIFGYIFQYKWHVVAIVLCILIGAAAQAGSALFLQSLIDSYILPLVGVKNPDWSPLLRALTLMGCLYAAGTFCSWLWQWLIVTVEQGTLKKIRDDMFAHQQTLPIRYFDTNEHGDIMSRYTNDTDTLRQAISQSFPQMFSSAISALAALVSMLWLSVPVTIFVLVFAAILFVVVRAIVSRSGRYFVKQQMWIGDVNAFVEESVNGQKVIKVFNHEDATQKTFDEKNEELFEASAEANTWGNV
;
A
#
# COMPACT_ATOMS: atom_id res chain seq x y z
N MET A 1 36.75 58.63 5.22
CA MET A 1 36.83 57.60 6.27
C MET A 1 35.40 57.42 6.80
N THR A 2 34.65 56.40 6.67
CA THR A 2 34.83 54.99 6.37
C THR A 2 33.51 54.45 5.77
N LYS A 3 33.53 53.97 4.54
CA LYS A 3 32.51 53.02 4.04
C LYS A 3 32.81 51.67 4.68
N ASN A 4 31.86 51.04 5.32
CA ASN A 4 31.78 49.59 5.31
C ASN A 4 30.54 49.06 6.05
N ASN A 5 29.98 48.02 5.50
CA ASN A 5 29.13 47.00 6.09
C ASN A 5 27.60 47.22 6.11
N ALA A 6 26.97 46.83 5.04
CA ALA A 6 25.71 46.11 5.12
C ALA A 6 25.41 45.30 3.83
N GLU A 7 26.34 44.45 3.41
CA GLU A 7 26.01 43.28 2.60
C GLU A 7 25.61 42.12 3.50
N LYS A 8 24.41 42.17 4.02
CA LYS A 8 23.75 40.96 4.57
C LYS A 8 23.33 40.09 3.40
N THR A 9 24.14 39.11 3.14
CA THR A 9 23.84 37.95 2.30
C THR A 9 22.46 37.43 2.63
N ILE A 10 21.48 37.68 1.73
CA ILE A 10 20.20 37.00 1.74
C ILE A 10 20.51 35.57 1.25
N GLN A 11 20.69 34.66 2.21
CA GLN A 11 20.64 33.22 1.90
C GLN A 11 19.22 32.90 1.47
N THR A 12 18.98 32.94 0.15
CA THR A 12 17.81 32.31 -0.45
C THR A 12 17.88 30.84 -0.13
N LYS A 13 16.95 30.37 0.74
CA LYS A 13 16.65 28.95 0.87
C LYS A 13 16.47 28.38 -0.54
N PRO A 14 17.06 27.21 -0.87
CA PRO A 14 16.83 26.59 -2.15
C PRO A 14 15.33 26.37 -2.31
N GLY A 15 14.73 27.02 -3.30
CA GLY A 15 13.31 26.92 -3.60
C GLY A 15 12.93 25.45 -3.73
N ASN A 16 11.89 25.09 -3.04
CA ASN A 16 11.25 23.77 -3.14
C ASN A 16 10.84 23.61 -4.59
N LYS A 17 11.51 22.72 -5.34
CA LYS A 17 11.15 22.43 -6.74
C LYS A 17 9.71 21.95 -6.78
N PRO A 18 8.80 22.60 -7.51
CA PRO A 18 7.42 22.14 -7.63
C PRO A 18 7.42 20.72 -8.19
N GLY A 19 6.81 19.78 -7.51
CA GLY A 19 6.67 18.39 -7.96
C GLY A 19 7.64 17.36 -7.37
N ALA A 20 8.67 17.73 -6.65
CA ALA A 20 9.45 16.78 -5.87
C ALA A 20 8.62 16.32 -4.66
N LYS A 21 8.14 15.08 -4.65
CA LYS A 21 7.68 14.47 -3.41
C LYS A 21 8.77 14.69 -2.35
N PRO A 22 8.45 15.23 -1.17
CA PRO A 22 9.45 15.39 -0.13
C PRO A 22 10.15 14.03 0.06
N PRO A 23 11.49 14.01 0.21
CA PRO A 23 12.20 12.75 0.42
C PRO A 23 11.51 12.01 1.56
N MET A 24 11.15 10.74 1.32
CA MET A 24 10.49 9.91 2.33
C MET A 24 11.32 10.03 3.62
N GLN A 25 10.86 10.85 4.55
CA GLN A 25 11.50 11.00 5.84
C GLN A 25 11.42 9.63 6.51
N LYS A 26 12.57 9.05 6.79
CA LYS A 26 12.64 7.82 7.56
C LYS A 26 11.85 8.03 8.83
N ALA A 27 10.86 7.18 9.09
CA ALA A 27 10.06 7.25 10.30
C ALA A 27 10.99 7.37 11.52
N ALA A 28 10.72 8.33 12.42
CA ALA A 28 11.49 8.52 13.63
C ALA A 28 11.55 7.19 14.40
N PRO A 29 12.70 6.83 14.99
CA PRO A 29 12.84 5.60 15.76
C PRO A 29 11.77 5.58 16.87
N GLY A 30 10.97 4.51 16.93
CA GLY A 30 9.87 4.36 17.89
C GLY A 30 8.47 4.74 17.39
N THR A 31 8.31 5.29 16.19
CA THR A 31 6.98 5.64 15.63
C THR A 31 6.06 4.41 15.54
N THR A 32 6.57 3.28 15.06
CA THR A 32 5.82 2.02 14.99
C THR A 32 5.37 1.55 16.37
N LYS A 33 6.25 1.62 17.38
CA LYS A 33 5.91 1.26 18.76
C LYS A 33 4.79 2.15 19.34
N ARG A 34 4.79 3.43 19.02
CA ARG A 34 3.72 4.36 19.44
C ARG A 34 2.38 4.01 18.78
N ILE A 35 2.38 3.74 17.47
CA ILE A 35 1.15 3.34 16.74
C ILE A 35 0.60 2.04 17.34
N PHE A 36 1.45 1.03 17.54
CA PHE A 36 1.03 -0.21 18.21
C PHE A 36 0.50 0.05 19.63
N GLY A 37 1.07 1.02 20.37
CA GLY A 37 0.56 1.41 21.69
C GLY A 37 -0.88 1.89 21.66
N TYR A 38 -1.29 2.65 20.65
CA TYR A 38 -2.69 3.07 20.46
C TYR A 38 -3.60 1.90 20.09
N ILE A 39 -3.16 1.01 19.20
CA ILE A 39 -3.91 -0.18 18.78
C ILE A 39 -4.10 -1.16 19.93
N PHE A 40 -3.08 -1.37 20.77
CA PHE A 40 -3.15 -2.28 21.92
C PHE A 40 -4.08 -1.82 23.05
N GLN A 41 -4.59 -0.60 23.02
CA GLN A 41 -5.70 -0.21 23.91
C GLN A 41 -6.96 -1.05 23.64
N TYR A 42 -7.13 -1.52 22.40
CA TYR A 42 -8.21 -2.40 21.95
C TYR A 42 -7.81 -3.88 21.91
N LYS A 43 -6.97 -4.33 22.86
CA LYS A 43 -6.35 -5.66 22.88
C LYS A 43 -7.34 -6.81 22.65
N TRP A 44 -8.53 -6.75 23.23
CA TRP A 44 -9.53 -7.80 23.06
C TRP A 44 -10.09 -7.87 21.64
N HIS A 45 -10.32 -6.72 21.01
CA HIS A 45 -10.74 -6.65 19.60
C HIS A 45 -9.63 -7.17 18.67
N VAL A 46 -8.38 -6.79 18.95
CA VAL A 46 -7.22 -7.26 18.18
C VAL A 46 -7.06 -8.78 18.29
N VAL A 47 -7.19 -9.35 19.50
CA VAL A 47 -7.15 -10.80 19.69
C VAL A 47 -8.30 -11.49 18.94
N ALA A 48 -9.51 -10.97 19.00
CA ALA A 48 -10.65 -11.52 18.26
C ALA A 48 -10.42 -11.45 16.74
N ILE A 49 -9.88 -10.34 16.21
CA ILE A 49 -9.52 -10.20 14.79
C ILE A 49 -8.51 -11.25 14.37
N VAL A 50 -7.44 -11.44 15.15
CA VAL A 50 -6.40 -12.45 14.85
C VAL A 50 -6.98 -13.86 14.86
N LEU A 51 -7.84 -14.18 15.84
CA LEU A 51 -8.53 -15.48 15.90
C LEU A 51 -9.45 -15.70 14.70
N CYS A 52 -10.21 -14.69 14.28
CA CYS A 52 -11.04 -14.76 13.08
C CYS A 52 -10.21 -14.97 11.80
N ILE A 53 -9.06 -14.30 11.68
CA ILE A 53 -8.14 -14.49 10.55
C ILE A 53 -7.59 -15.92 10.54
N LEU A 54 -7.21 -16.47 11.71
CA LEU A 54 -6.72 -17.84 11.84
C LEU A 54 -7.77 -18.86 11.44
N ILE A 55 -9.02 -18.69 11.89
CA ILE A 55 -10.14 -19.57 11.52
C ILE A 55 -10.40 -19.49 9.99
N GLY A 56 -10.40 -18.28 9.42
CA GLY A 56 -10.55 -18.09 7.98
C GLY A 56 -9.45 -18.78 7.17
N ALA A 57 -8.19 -18.64 7.60
CA ALA A 57 -7.05 -19.29 6.96
C ALA A 57 -7.11 -20.83 7.10
N ALA A 58 -7.53 -21.35 8.26
CA ALA A 58 -7.75 -22.78 8.46
C ALA A 58 -8.88 -23.32 7.58
N ALA A 59 -9.98 -22.59 7.42
CA ALA A 59 -11.06 -22.96 6.51
C ALA A 59 -10.59 -23.00 5.05
N GLN A 60 -9.77 -22.03 4.64
CA GLN A 60 -9.21 -21.97 3.29
C GLN A 60 -8.22 -23.12 3.03
N ALA A 61 -7.32 -23.41 3.95
CA ALA A 61 -6.40 -24.55 3.85
C ALA A 61 -7.14 -25.88 3.87
N GLY A 62 -8.13 -26.02 4.76
CA GLY A 62 -9.00 -27.19 4.86
C GLY A 62 -9.77 -27.46 3.57
N SER A 63 -10.14 -26.43 2.81
CA SER A 63 -10.82 -26.61 1.53
C SER A 63 -9.96 -27.30 0.48
N ALA A 64 -8.67 -26.95 0.42
CA ALA A 64 -7.74 -27.58 -0.52
C ALA A 64 -7.52 -29.07 -0.21
N LEU A 65 -7.36 -29.39 1.08
CA LEU A 65 -7.22 -30.77 1.56
C LEU A 65 -8.52 -31.58 1.36
N PHE A 66 -9.66 -30.92 1.59
CA PHE A 66 -10.96 -31.56 1.40
C PHE A 66 -11.22 -31.93 -0.06
N LEU A 67 -10.78 -31.11 -1.01
CA LEU A 67 -10.97 -31.40 -2.43
C LEU A 67 -10.31 -32.74 -2.83
N GLN A 68 -9.11 -33.00 -2.33
CA GLN A 68 -8.44 -34.30 -2.50
C GLN A 68 -9.28 -35.43 -1.89
N SER A 69 -9.65 -35.30 -0.61
CA SER A 69 -10.45 -36.33 0.07
C SER A 69 -11.82 -36.53 -0.61
N LEU A 70 -12.43 -35.47 -1.12
CA LEU A 70 -13.71 -35.52 -1.84
C LEU A 70 -13.61 -36.41 -3.07
N ILE A 71 -12.55 -36.25 -3.86
CA ILE A 71 -12.33 -37.01 -5.07
C ILE A 71 -12.01 -38.47 -4.73
N ASP A 72 -10.97 -38.66 -3.88
CA ASP A 72 -10.40 -39.99 -3.64
C ASP A 72 -11.30 -40.87 -2.77
N SER A 73 -11.91 -40.31 -1.72
CA SER A 73 -12.64 -41.09 -0.70
C SER A 73 -14.17 -41.14 -0.91
N TYR A 74 -14.73 -40.14 -1.60
CA TYR A 74 -16.19 -40.02 -1.73
C TYR A 74 -16.69 -40.16 -3.16
N ILE A 75 -16.00 -39.61 -4.19
CA ILE A 75 -16.47 -39.65 -5.56
C ILE A 75 -16.02 -40.93 -6.26
N LEU A 76 -14.71 -41.25 -6.21
CA LEU A 76 -14.15 -42.44 -6.88
C LEU A 76 -14.86 -43.76 -6.50
N PRO A 77 -15.15 -44.03 -5.22
CA PRO A 77 -15.86 -45.23 -4.83
C PRO A 77 -17.30 -45.34 -5.31
N LEU A 78 -17.93 -44.21 -5.68
CA LEU A 78 -19.31 -44.18 -6.18
C LEU A 78 -19.37 -44.43 -7.70
N VAL A 79 -18.25 -44.27 -8.41
CA VAL A 79 -18.21 -44.45 -9.87
C VAL A 79 -18.32 -45.93 -10.24
N GLY A 80 -19.35 -46.29 -11.04
CA GLY A 80 -19.58 -47.64 -11.53
C GLY A 80 -20.44 -48.51 -10.61
N VAL A 81 -20.93 -48.04 -9.49
CA VAL A 81 -21.85 -48.78 -8.62
C VAL A 81 -23.30 -48.55 -9.03
N LYS A 82 -24.09 -49.64 -9.20
CA LYS A 82 -25.49 -49.58 -9.67
C LYS A 82 -26.44 -48.86 -8.70
N ASN A 83 -26.18 -48.92 -7.38
CA ASN A 83 -26.95 -48.21 -6.35
C ASN A 83 -25.97 -47.56 -5.35
N PRO A 84 -25.42 -46.38 -5.61
CA PRO A 84 -24.48 -45.73 -4.74
C PRO A 84 -25.17 -45.18 -3.50
N ASP A 85 -24.55 -45.34 -2.32
CA ASP A 85 -24.98 -44.66 -1.11
C ASP A 85 -24.41 -43.22 -1.06
N TRP A 86 -25.27 -42.23 -1.21
CA TRP A 86 -24.91 -40.83 -1.21
C TRP A 86 -24.72 -40.22 0.20
N SER A 87 -25.10 -40.96 1.22
CA SER A 87 -25.11 -40.51 2.61
C SER A 87 -23.73 -40.01 3.11
N PRO A 88 -22.61 -40.71 2.84
CA PRO A 88 -21.28 -40.25 3.27
C PRO A 88 -20.87 -38.96 2.52
N LEU A 89 -21.14 -38.86 1.25
CA LEU A 89 -20.85 -37.68 0.42
C LEU A 89 -21.63 -36.47 0.94
N LEU A 90 -22.92 -36.59 1.21
CA LEU A 90 -23.77 -35.52 1.71
C LEU A 90 -23.31 -35.04 3.07
N ARG A 91 -22.91 -35.94 3.97
CA ARG A 91 -22.34 -35.57 5.30
C ARG A 91 -21.05 -34.78 5.14
N ALA A 92 -20.13 -35.23 4.29
CA ALA A 92 -18.88 -34.55 4.03
C ALA A 92 -19.10 -33.13 3.43
N LEU A 93 -20.00 -33.00 2.47
CA LEU A 93 -20.38 -31.71 1.88
C LEU A 93 -21.04 -30.77 2.90
N THR A 94 -21.93 -31.31 3.76
CA THR A 94 -22.58 -30.51 4.81
C THR A 94 -21.56 -29.99 5.83
N LEU A 95 -20.64 -30.84 6.27
CA LEU A 95 -19.58 -30.48 7.22
C LEU A 95 -18.68 -29.40 6.62
N MET A 96 -18.30 -29.55 5.36
CA MET A 96 -17.50 -28.56 4.63
C MET A 96 -18.25 -27.25 4.42
N GLY A 97 -19.55 -27.33 4.10
CA GLY A 97 -20.43 -26.16 4.01
C GLY A 97 -20.50 -25.37 5.32
N CYS A 98 -20.60 -26.07 6.45
CA CYS A 98 -20.56 -25.44 7.76
C CYS A 98 -19.20 -24.77 8.05
N LEU A 99 -18.10 -25.40 7.65
CA LEU A 99 -16.75 -24.85 7.82
C LEU A 99 -16.56 -23.58 6.99
N TYR A 100 -17.03 -23.58 5.75
CA TYR A 100 -17.01 -22.38 4.87
C TYR A 100 -17.90 -21.26 5.43
N ALA A 101 -19.11 -21.62 5.91
CA ALA A 101 -20.00 -20.64 6.52
C ALA A 101 -19.36 -20.00 7.76
N ALA A 102 -18.70 -20.79 8.60
CA ALA A 102 -17.94 -20.29 9.75
C ALA A 102 -16.76 -19.39 9.32
N GLY A 103 -15.99 -19.79 8.30
CA GLY A 103 -14.89 -18.98 7.75
C GLY A 103 -15.38 -17.65 7.18
N THR A 104 -16.48 -17.66 6.44
CA THR A 104 -17.10 -16.43 5.87
C THR A 104 -17.65 -15.53 6.99
N PHE A 105 -18.29 -16.11 7.99
CA PHE A 105 -18.77 -15.36 9.17
C PHE A 105 -17.60 -14.72 9.93
N CYS A 106 -16.51 -15.44 10.15
CA CYS A 106 -15.31 -14.89 10.77
C CYS A 106 -14.68 -13.78 9.91
N SER A 107 -14.70 -13.92 8.59
CA SER A 107 -14.22 -12.89 7.67
C SER A 107 -15.06 -11.60 7.73
N TRP A 108 -16.36 -11.73 7.84
CA TRP A 108 -17.26 -10.60 8.06
C TRP A 108 -17.06 -9.98 9.45
N LEU A 109 -16.93 -10.80 10.48
CA LEU A 109 -16.79 -10.35 11.86
C LEU A 109 -15.50 -9.54 12.08
N TRP A 110 -14.36 -10.01 11.56
CA TRP A 110 -13.11 -9.26 11.74
C TRP A 110 -13.13 -7.91 11.00
N GLN A 111 -13.78 -7.83 9.83
CA GLN A 111 -13.97 -6.56 9.11
C GLN A 111 -14.85 -5.58 9.91
N TRP A 112 -15.84 -6.07 10.60
CA TRP A 112 -16.66 -5.25 11.49
C TRP A 112 -15.89 -4.78 12.73
N LEU A 113 -15.12 -5.67 13.36
CA LEU A 113 -14.31 -5.36 14.54
C LEU A 113 -13.19 -4.37 14.26
N ILE A 114 -12.56 -4.45 13.08
CA ILE A 114 -11.45 -3.55 12.72
C ILE A 114 -11.90 -2.09 12.65
N VAL A 115 -13.15 -1.83 12.24
CA VAL A 115 -13.70 -0.47 12.20
C VAL A 115 -13.70 0.17 13.58
N THR A 116 -14.04 -0.60 14.61
CA THR A 116 -14.03 -0.10 16.00
C THR A 116 -12.60 0.24 16.45
N VAL A 117 -11.63 -0.61 16.14
CA VAL A 117 -10.20 -0.38 16.46
C VAL A 117 -9.68 0.83 15.69
N GLU A 118 -9.98 0.92 14.39
CA GLU A 118 -9.59 2.02 13.51
C GLU A 118 -10.12 3.35 14.04
N GLN A 119 -11.43 3.49 14.15
CA GLN A 119 -12.08 4.76 14.54
C GLN A 119 -11.69 5.19 15.96
N GLY A 120 -11.62 4.23 16.88
CA GLY A 120 -11.19 4.52 18.25
C GLY A 120 -9.74 4.97 18.34
N THR A 121 -8.85 4.34 17.59
CA THR A 121 -7.42 4.72 17.50
C THR A 121 -7.27 6.11 16.88
N LEU A 122 -7.97 6.39 15.77
CA LEU A 122 -7.91 7.68 15.10
C LEU A 122 -8.47 8.81 15.96
N LYS A 123 -9.60 8.55 16.65
CA LYS A 123 -10.14 9.51 17.62
C LYS A 123 -9.08 9.89 18.63
N LYS A 124 -8.45 8.90 19.26
CA LYS A 124 -7.42 9.12 20.28
C LYS A 124 -6.21 9.88 19.74
N ILE A 125 -5.75 9.56 18.53
CA ILE A 125 -4.66 10.28 17.89
C ILE A 125 -5.03 11.74 17.64
N ARG A 126 -6.24 12.02 17.12
CA ARG A 126 -6.71 13.40 16.90
C ARG A 126 -6.84 14.17 18.21
N ASP A 127 -7.35 13.55 19.26
CA ASP A 127 -7.47 14.15 20.58
C ASP A 127 -6.09 14.52 21.14
N ASP A 128 -5.10 13.61 21.05
CA ASP A 128 -3.75 13.83 21.50
C ASP A 128 -3.02 14.89 20.65
N MET A 129 -3.24 14.90 19.33
CA MET A 129 -2.71 15.93 18.42
C MET A 129 -3.26 17.31 18.78
N PHE A 130 -4.57 17.41 18.99
CA PHE A 130 -5.23 18.67 19.33
C PHE A 130 -4.76 19.17 20.71
N ALA A 131 -4.72 18.29 21.70
CA ALA A 131 -4.20 18.64 23.03
C ALA A 131 -2.75 19.14 22.98
N HIS A 132 -1.90 18.46 22.19
CA HIS A 132 -0.51 18.90 22.01
C HIS A 132 -0.44 20.25 21.28
N GLN A 133 -1.26 20.47 20.26
CA GLN A 133 -1.29 21.73 19.53
C GLN A 133 -1.60 22.93 20.44
N GLN A 134 -2.48 22.76 21.46
CA GLN A 134 -2.79 23.82 22.42
C GLN A 134 -1.60 24.18 23.33
N THR A 135 -0.60 23.33 23.44
CA THR A 135 0.61 23.58 24.24
C THR A 135 1.74 24.24 23.45
N LEU A 136 1.59 24.38 22.13
CA LEU A 136 2.63 24.96 21.28
C LEU A 136 2.68 26.49 21.41
N PRO A 137 3.89 27.09 21.35
CA PRO A 137 4.04 28.55 21.40
C PRO A 137 3.51 29.20 20.12
N ILE A 138 3.05 30.46 20.21
CA ILE A 138 2.51 31.23 19.07
C ILE A 138 3.50 31.24 17.89
N ARG A 139 4.80 31.32 18.16
CA ARG A 139 5.86 31.27 17.14
C ARG A 139 5.74 30.05 16.20
N TYR A 140 5.22 28.92 16.68
CA TYR A 140 5.01 27.75 15.85
C TYR A 140 3.99 28.02 14.74
N PHE A 141 2.92 28.72 15.07
CA PHE A 141 1.85 29.06 14.11
C PHE A 141 2.26 30.17 13.14
N ASP A 142 3.17 31.06 13.56
CA ASP A 142 3.73 32.09 12.69
C ASP A 142 4.76 31.53 11.69
N THR A 143 5.40 30.40 12.01
CA THR A 143 6.46 29.80 11.18
C THR A 143 5.99 28.63 10.31
N ASN A 144 4.82 28.06 10.58
CA ASN A 144 4.25 26.94 9.82
C ASN A 144 2.97 27.39 9.14
N GLU A 145 2.79 26.98 7.89
CA GLU A 145 1.58 27.31 7.13
C GLU A 145 0.37 26.57 7.73
N HIS A 146 -0.75 27.27 7.82
CA HIS A 146 -2.01 26.67 8.30
C HIS A 146 -2.43 25.46 7.48
N GLY A 147 -2.13 25.46 6.18
CA GLY A 147 -2.36 24.33 5.27
C GLY A 147 -1.59 23.08 5.68
N ASP A 148 -0.33 23.20 6.07
CA ASP A 148 0.49 22.08 6.54
C ASP A 148 -0.05 21.48 7.84
N ILE A 149 -0.47 22.34 8.77
CA ILE A 149 -1.08 21.90 10.03
C ILE A 149 -2.37 21.14 9.74
N MET A 150 -3.23 21.67 8.85
CA MET A 150 -4.48 21.04 8.49
C MET A 150 -4.28 19.73 7.72
N SER A 151 -3.26 19.65 6.86
CA SER A 151 -2.90 18.44 6.14
C SER A 151 -2.58 17.27 7.09
N ARG A 152 -2.00 17.53 8.25
CA ARG A 152 -1.76 16.48 9.28
C ARG A 152 -3.05 15.91 9.86
N TYR A 153 -4.07 16.77 10.05
CA TYR A 153 -5.40 16.31 10.54
C TYR A 153 -6.22 15.59 9.49
N THR A 154 -5.96 15.84 8.21
CA THR A 154 -6.69 15.23 7.09
C THR A 154 -5.87 14.11 6.45
N ASN A 155 -4.87 14.45 5.65
CA ASN A 155 -4.13 13.49 4.81
C ASN A 155 -3.31 12.48 5.62
N ASP A 156 -2.55 12.95 6.64
CA ASP A 156 -1.73 12.05 7.44
C ASP A 156 -2.60 11.13 8.30
N THR A 157 -3.69 11.67 8.86
CA THR A 157 -4.65 10.87 9.63
C THR A 157 -5.37 9.85 8.74
N ASP A 158 -5.72 10.19 7.48
CA ASP A 158 -6.32 9.25 6.53
C ASP A 158 -5.33 8.16 6.10
N THR A 159 -4.07 8.51 5.92
CA THR A 159 -2.99 7.53 5.66
C THR A 159 -2.84 6.55 6.82
N LEU A 160 -2.89 7.03 8.08
CA LEU A 160 -2.90 6.17 9.27
C LEU A 160 -4.15 5.28 9.32
N ARG A 161 -5.30 5.82 8.97
CA ARG A 161 -6.56 5.07 8.85
C ARG A 161 -6.38 3.90 7.89
N GLN A 162 -5.88 4.16 6.68
CA GLN A 162 -5.66 3.13 5.68
C GLN A 162 -4.62 2.09 6.12
N ALA A 163 -3.58 2.50 6.84
CA ALA A 163 -2.61 1.57 7.40
C ALA A 163 -3.24 0.64 8.43
N ILE A 164 -4.05 1.17 9.35
CA ILE A 164 -4.67 0.40 10.44
C ILE A 164 -5.78 -0.53 9.91
N SER A 165 -6.65 -0.03 9.02
CA SER A 165 -7.81 -0.79 8.55
C SER A 165 -7.50 -1.79 7.44
N GLN A 166 -6.48 -1.55 6.63
CA GLN A 166 -6.18 -2.38 5.47
C GLN A 166 -4.78 -3.00 5.53
N SER A 167 -3.72 -2.17 5.66
CA SER A 167 -2.36 -2.66 5.47
C SER A 167 -1.93 -3.66 6.55
N PHE A 168 -2.17 -3.36 7.83
CA PHE A 168 -1.80 -4.28 8.91
C PHE A 168 -2.60 -5.59 8.88
N PRO A 169 -3.95 -5.59 8.83
CA PRO A 169 -4.71 -6.84 8.76
C PRO A 169 -4.36 -7.66 7.52
N GLN A 170 -4.19 -7.01 6.36
CA GLN A 170 -3.82 -7.71 5.12
C GLN A 170 -2.44 -8.38 5.23
N MET A 171 -1.46 -7.71 5.83
CA MET A 171 -0.13 -8.27 6.04
C MET A 171 -0.18 -9.52 6.95
N PHE A 172 -0.94 -9.45 8.06
CA PHE A 172 -1.13 -10.60 8.95
C PHE A 172 -1.88 -11.73 8.25
N SER A 173 -2.99 -11.42 7.56
CA SER A 173 -3.77 -12.41 6.84
C SER A 173 -2.94 -13.11 5.77
N SER A 174 -2.17 -12.37 4.97
CA SER A 174 -1.29 -12.93 3.95
C SER A 174 -0.19 -13.80 4.53
N ALA A 175 0.43 -13.39 5.64
CA ALA A 175 1.46 -14.18 6.31
C ALA A 175 0.89 -15.50 6.85
N ILE A 176 -0.27 -15.47 7.51
CA ILE A 176 -0.94 -16.65 8.04
C ILE A 176 -1.36 -17.58 6.90
N SER A 177 -1.97 -17.04 5.83
CA SER A 177 -2.39 -17.83 4.66
C SER A 177 -1.20 -18.49 3.96
N ALA A 178 -0.09 -17.77 3.81
CA ALA A 178 1.13 -18.32 3.21
C ALA A 178 1.72 -19.45 4.07
N LEU A 179 1.75 -19.27 5.39
CA LEU A 179 2.20 -20.34 6.32
C LEU A 179 1.26 -21.54 6.28
N ALA A 180 -0.06 -21.34 6.29
CA ALA A 180 -1.04 -22.41 6.22
C ALA A 180 -0.91 -23.19 4.90
N ALA A 181 -0.75 -22.48 3.76
CA ALA A 181 -0.51 -23.10 2.46
C ALA A 181 0.78 -23.93 2.45
N LEU A 182 1.89 -23.37 2.97
CA LEU A 182 3.17 -24.07 3.03
C LEU A 182 3.09 -25.35 3.88
N VAL A 183 2.44 -25.29 5.05
CA VAL A 183 2.22 -26.46 5.91
C VAL A 183 1.36 -27.49 5.20
N SER A 184 0.27 -27.08 4.55
CA SER A 184 -0.59 -27.98 3.80
C SER A 184 0.13 -28.67 2.64
N MET A 185 0.97 -27.93 1.90
CA MET A 185 1.78 -28.48 0.81
C MET A 185 2.82 -29.47 1.30
N LEU A 186 3.50 -29.20 2.42
CA LEU A 186 4.45 -30.12 3.03
C LEU A 186 3.77 -31.41 3.50
N TRP A 187 2.55 -31.30 3.99
CA TRP A 187 1.75 -32.46 4.41
C TRP A 187 1.33 -33.34 3.24
N LEU A 188 0.97 -32.72 2.11
CA LEU A 188 0.53 -33.47 0.93
C LEU A 188 1.70 -34.13 0.20
N SER A 189 2.76 -33.38 -0.11
CA SER A 189 3.88 -33.89 -0.89
C SER A 189 5.11 -32.98 -0.76
N VAL A 190 6.15 -33.48 -0.08
CA VAL A 190 7.42 -32.76 0.06
C VAL A 190 8.11 -32.48 -1.29
N PRO A 191 8.19 -33.43 -2.26
CA PRO A 191 8.83 -33.17 -3.55
C PRO A 191 8.15 -32.04 -4.34
N VAL A 192 6.81 -32.01 -4.36
CA VAL A 192 6.05 -30.95 -5.03
C VAL A 192 6.25 -29.62 -4.36
N THR A 193 6.32 -29.59 -3.02
CA THR A 193 6.59 -28.37 -2.26
C THR A 193 7.96 -27.79 -2.60
N ILE A 194 9.00 -28.62 -2.67
CA ILE A 194 10.35 -28.16 -3.07
C ILE A 194 10.33 -27.59 -4.48
N PHE A 195 9.66 -28.25 -5.42
CA PHE A 195 9.53 -27.75 -6.80
C PHE A 195 8.86 -26.37 -6.84
N VAL A 196 7.75 -26.19 -6.13
CA VAL A 196 7.03 -24.90 -6.06
C VAL A 196 7.89 -23.82 -5.40
N LEU A 197 8.63 -24.13 -4.32
CA LEU A 197 9.49 -23.16 -3.66
C LEU A 197 10.66 -22.73 -4.57
N VAL A 198 11.27 -23.67 -5.30
CA VAL A 198 12.32 -23.33 -6.27
C VAL A 198 11.78 -22.44 -7.38
N PHE A 199 10.60 -22.78 -7.93
CA PHE A 199 9.95 -21.98 -8.94
C PHE A 199 9.58 -20.57 -8.43
N ALA A 200 9.04 -20.48 -7.20
CA ALA A 200 8.75 -19.20 -6.55
C ALA A 200 10.03 -18.36 -6.33
N ALA A 201 11.14 -18.98 -5.96
CA ALA A 201 12.42 -18.29 -5.82
C ALA A 201 12.92 -17.74 -7.19
N ILE A 202 12.80 -18.52 -8.25
CA ILE A 202 13.14 -18.07 -9.60
C ILE A 202 12.26 -16.87 -10.00
N LEU A 203 10.93 -16.97 -9.82
CA LEU A 203 10.01 -15.87 -10.09
C LEU A 203 10.37 -14.61 -9.28
N PHE A 204 10.70 -14.77 -8.00
CA PHE A 204 11.11 -13.65 -7.16
C PHE A 204 12.36 -12.94 -7.70
N VAL A 205 13.36 -13.69 -8.16
CA VAL A 205 14.58 -13.13 -8.77
C VAL A 205 14.25 -12.39 -10.05
N VAL A 206 13.41 -12.98 -10.92
CA VAL A 206 12.97 -12.36 -12.18
C VAL A 206 12.21 -11.06 -11.91
N VAL A 207 11.20 -11.09 -11.05
CA VAL A 207 10.42 -9.91 -10.67
C VAL A 207 11.33 -8.81 -10.08
N ARG A 208 12.25 -9.19 -9.19
CA ARG A 208 13.20 -8.23 -8.62
C ARG A 208 14.10 -7.58 -9.69
N ALA A 209 14.55 -8.35 -10.67
CA ALA A 209 15.35 -7.83 -11.77
C ALA A 209 14.55 -6.85 -12.65
N ILE A 210 13.30 -7.19 -12.98
CA ILE A 210 12.39 -6.32 -13.73
C ILE A 210 12.12 -5.02 -12.96
N VAL A 211 11.69 -5.10 -11.70
CA VAL A 211 11.39 -3.94 -10.85
C VAL A 211 12.60 -3.03 -10.68
N SER A 212 13.80 -3.60 -10.47
CA SER A 212 15.03 -2.82 -10.35
C SER A 212 15.38 -2.08 -11.64
N ARG A 213 15.09 -2.69 -12.79
CA ARG A 213 15.34 -2.09 -14.10
C ARG A 213 14.28 -1.03 -14.44
N SER A 214 13.02 -1.37 -14.24
CA SER A 214 11.86 -0.47 -14.44
C SER A 214 11.98 0.79 -13.60
N GLY A 215 12.41 0.69 -12.34
CA GLY A 215 12.56 1.84 -11.46
C GLY A 215 13.41 2.98 -12.00
N ARG A 216 14.43 2.68 -12.81
CA ARG A 216 15.27 3.70 -13.45
C ARG A 216 14.51 4.48 -14.53
N TYR A 217 13.67 3.81 -15.30
CA TYR A 217 12.84 4.44 -16.31
C TYR A 217 11.74 5.30 -15.69
N PHE A 218 11.12 4.84 -14.59
CA PHE A 218 10.16 5.65 -13.84
C PHE A 218 10.78 6.91 -13.24
N VAL A 219 12.03 6.86 -12.78
CA VAL A 219 12.74 8.06 -12.31
C VAL A 219 12.98 9.04 -13.48
N LYS A 220 13.40 8.54 -14.66
CA LYS A 220 13.58 9.36 -15.87
C LYS A 220 12.25 10.02 -16.29
N GLN A 221 11.18 9.24 -16.34
CA GLN A 221 9.82 9.77 -16.61
C GLN A 221 9.43 10.87 -15.62
N GLN A 222 9.66 10.67 -14.32
CA GLN A 222 9.30 11.64 -13.29
C GLN A 222 10.09 12.95 -13.42
N MET A 223 11.34 12.88 -13.90
CA MET A 223 12.15 14.07 -14.21
C MET A 223 11.52 14.86 -15.37
N TRP A 224 11.16 14.19 -16.46
CA TRP A 224 10.55 14.85 -17.61
C TRP A 224 9.16 15.42 -17.31
N ILE A 225 8.35 14.73 -16.50
CA ILE A 225 7.07 15.29 -15.97
C ILE A 225 7.36 16.60 -15.21
N GLY A 226 8.39 16.61 -14.37
CA GLY A 226 8.80 17.82 -13.65
C GLY A 226 9.20 18.97 -14.59
N ASP A 227 9.97 18.66 -15.63
CA ASP A 227 10.46 19.64 -16.61
C ASP A 227 9.32 20.23 -17.45
N VAL A 228 8.38 19.38 -17.91
CA VAL A 228 7.20 19.85 -18.66
C VAL A 228 6.31 20.71 -17.76
N ASN A 229 6.04 20.29 -16.54
CA ASN A 229 5.22 21.06 -15.60
C ASN A 229 5.85 22.41 -15.25
N ALA A 230 7.17 22.46 -15.03
CA ALA A 230 7.88 23.71 -14.77
C ALA A 230 7.81 24.64 -15.96
N PHE A 231 7.97 24.13 -17.19
CA PHE A 231 7.86 24.92 -18.40
C PHE A 231 6.43 25.47 -18.62
N VAL A 232 5.41 24.65 -18.37
CA VAL A 232 4.00 25.10 -18.44
C VAL A 232 3.75 26.21 -17.42
N GLU A 233 4.19 26.04 -16.18
CA GLU A 233 4.03 27.04 -15.12
C GLU A 233 4.73 28.35 -15.50
N GLU A 234 5.98 28.29 -15.99
CA GLU A 234 6.73 29.46 -16.48
C GLU A 234 6.01 30.14 -17.64
N SER A 235 5.51 29.37 -18.61
CA SER A 235 4.79 29.88 -19.78
C SER A 235 3.48 30.56 -19.39
N VAL A 236 2.72 29.98 -18.46
CA VAL A 236 1.47 30.57 -17.97
C VAL A 236 1.75 31.88 -17.21
N ASN A 237 2.76 31.90 -16.35
CA ASN A 237 3.17 33.11 -15.62
C ASN A 237 3.72 34.18 -16.57
N GLY A 238 4.44 33.78 -17.63
CA GLY A 238 5.03 34.64 -18.65
C GLY A 238 4.10 34.96 -19.83
N GLN A 239 2.85 34.49 -19.84
CA GLN A 239 1.95 34.57 -20.99
C GLN A 239 1.78 35.99 -21.59
N LYS A 240 1.75 37.03 -20.74
CA LYS A 240 1.68 38.42 -21.18
C LYS A 240 2.91 38.82 -22.01
N VAL A 241 4.09 38.35 -21.60
CA VAL A 241 5.36 38.64 -22.29
C VAL A 241 5.42 37.89 -23.61
N ILE A 242 5.05 36.63 -23.62
CA ILE A 242 4.99 35.78 -24.83
C ILE A 242 4.09 36.47 -25.88
N LYS A 243 2.91 36.93 -25.47
CA LYS A 243 1.96 37.61 -26.36
C LYS A 243 2.45 38.98 -26.89
N VAL A 244 3.09 39.80 -26.05
CA VAL A 244 3.59 41.14 -26.46
C VAL A 244 4.74 41.00 -27.46
N PHE A 245 5.55 39.96 -27.35
CA PHE A 245 6.69 39.75 -28.25
C PHE A 245 6.39 38.79 -29.40
N ASN A 246 5.17 38.30 -29.58
CA ASN A 246 4.76 37.31 -30.59
C ASN A 246 5.67 36.04 -30.58
N HIS A 247 5.97 35.54 -29.39
CA HIS A 247 6.86 34.36 -29.18
C HIS A 247 6.07 33.05 -29.04
N GLU A 248 4.81 32.98 -29.45
CA GLU A 248 3.94 31.80 -29.29
C GLU A 248 4.52 30.57 -30.01
N ASP A 249 4.92 30.75 -31.28
CA ASP A 249 5.45 29.64 -32.09
C ASP A 249 6.74 29.08 -31.51
N ALA A 250 7.62 29.94 -30.99
CA ALA A 250 8.87 29.49 -30.35
C ALA A 250 8.58 28.78 -29.03
N THR A 251 7.63 29.26 -28.25
CA THR A 251 7.21 28.62 -27.01
C THR A 251 6.54 27.28 -27.28
N GLN A 252 5.68 27.19 -28.30
CA GLN A 252 5.05 25.95 -28.73
C GLN A 252 6.10 24.92 -29.14
N LYS A 253 7.07 25.30 -29.95
CA LYS A 253 8.14 24.39 -30.38
C LYS A 253 8.93 23.85 -29.20
N THR A 254 9.28 24.69 -28.23
CA THR A 254 9.99 24.24 -27.01
C THR A 254 9.12 23.30 -26.17
N PHE A 255 7.81 23.54 -26.10
CA PHE A 255 6.90 22.60 -25.44
C PHE A 255 6.85 21.26 -26.14
N ASP A 256 6.73 21.26 -27.48
CA ASP A 256 6.67 20.02 -28.27
C ASP A 256 7.94 19.16 -28.09
N GLU A 257 9.12 19.81 -28.10
CA GLU A 257 10.40 19.11 -27.83
C GLU A 257 10.41 18.45 -26.44
N LYS A 258 9.99 19.18 -25.39
CA LYS A 258 9.94 18.63 -24.02
C LYS A 258 8.88 17.55 -23.87
N ASN A 259 7.74 17.70 -24.56
CA ASN A 259 6.66 16.73 -24.51
C ASN A 259 7.01 15.44 -25.26
N GLU A 260 7.80 15.51 -26.33
CA GLU A 260 8.34 14.32 -27.02
C GLU A 260 9.31 13.54 -26.12
N GLU A 261 10.21 14.22 -25.43
CA GLU A 261 11.11 13.57 -24.45
C GLU A 261 10.33 12.91 -23.31
N LEU A 262 9.23 13.55 -22.86
CA LEU A 262 8.33 12.96 -21.87
C LEU A 262 7.62 11.73 -22.44
N PHE A 263 7.18 11.79 -23.69
CA PHE A 263 6.52 10.67 -24.36
C PHE A 263 7.45 9.47 -24.46
N GLU A 264 8.69 9.66 -24.95
CA GLU A 264 9.69 8.59 -25.04
C GLU A 264 10.01 7.98 -23.66
N ALA A 265 10.25 8.82 -22.65
CA ALA A 265 10.54 8.35 -21.29
C ALA A 265 9.34 7.60 -20.67
N SER A 266 8.10 8.04 -20.98
CA SER A 266 6.88 7.39 -20.52
C SER A 266 6.63 6.06 -21.23
N ALA A 267 6.88 5.99 -22.54
CA ALA A 267 6.77 4.78 -23.31
C ALA A 267 7.76 3.70 -22.80
N GLU A 268 9.03 4.08 -22.57
CA GLU A 268 10.04 3.20 -21.99
C GLU A 268 9.63 2.71 -20.58
N ALA A 269 9.18 3.61 -19.70
CA ALA A 269 8.78 3.26 -18.34
C ALA A 269 7.58 2.30 -18.32
N ASN A 270 6.56 2.55 -19.15
CA ASN A 270 5.37 1.71 -19.23
C ASN A 270 5.63 0.37 -19.91
N THR A 271 6.50 0.32 -20.92
CA THR A 271 6.88 -0.96 -21.53
C THR A 271 7.51 -1.90 -20.50
N TRP A 272 8.42 -1.40 -19.66
CA TRP A 272 9.04 -2.20 -18.59
C TRP A 272 8.16 -2.36 -17.35
N GLY A 273 7.13 -1.54 -17.19
CA GLY A 273 6.19 -1.62 -16.06
C GLY A 273 5.04 -2.62 -16.30
N ASN A 274 4.73 -2.93 -17.57
CA ASN A 274 3.64 -3.82 -17.96
C ASN A 274 4.10 -5.24 -18.31
N VAL A 275 5.40 -5.53 -18.24
CA VAL A 275 6.00 -6.87 -18.39
C VAL A 275 6.08 -7.55 -17.04
#